data_9c94fc4e4b24ce43e720627404d50eb6
#
_entry.id   9c94fc4e4b24ce43e720627404d50eb6
#
_cell.length_a   1.000
_cell.length_b   1.000
_cell.length_c   1.000
_cell.angle_alpha   90.00
_cell.angle_beta   90.00
_cell.angle_gamma   90.00
#
_symmetry.space_group_name_H-M   'P 1'
#
loop_
_entity.id
_entity.type
_entity.pdbx_description
1 polymer ?
#
loop_
_entity_poly.entity_id
_entity_poly.type
_entity_poly.pdbx_seq_one_letter_code
_entity_poly.pdbx_strand_id
1 'polypeptide(L)'
;MCISDEIGHRRASAQAGWIVTHSRRGVRVLVVVVSCLVLLAHFHRTAGHEPQPGLDAAIDQVVQRFLVDNDIPGAAVGVVRHGQLLYAKGHGVRSVERREPILVNTLFQIGSVTKVFTTTLLLQLRDEGRIALDDPVGTYLPPQVEMPSWNAGEERLMPTLRHLATHRSGLPRDPPNRRDRPHSPTVMEPYSIAELYQGLAMTHLLFRPGTARQYSNYGFGVLGHALERTTGQPYEALLHEKLLKPLAMGDTKISLTAEDLARFAAPYWPKVPRVERQRWIFGEVCAFAGLASTVPDLARFVAMHLGAQAGQAVGPLRGSSVLEMRETVTTFGTDETRGVTMGWFFEDRPKVGRILSHNGEVDGHSASLWLAPQVETAIIVLANVGSDTAPRLQRAISQVVVGQGDRILNFQQ
;
A
#
# COMPACT_ATOMS: atom_id res chain seq x y z
N MET A 1 53.63 23.56 -36.58
CA MET A 1 54.34 24.04 -35.39
C MET A 1 53.76 23.18 -34.26
N CYS A 2 54.24 21.98 -34.03
CA CYS A 2 55.37 21.55 -33.18
C CYS A 2 55.26 22.18 -31.81
N ILE A 3 55.15 21.45 -30.72
CA ILE A 3 55.96 20.43 -30.09
C ILE A 3 55.07 19.90 -28.94
N SER A 4 54.73 18.61 -28.79
CA SER A 4 55.39 17.45 -28.14
C SER A 4 55.81 17.65 -26.69
N ASP A 5 55.39 16.65 -25.92
CA ASP A 5 55.97 15.81 -24.86
C ASP A 5 55.69 16.26 -23.42
N GLU A 6 55.53 15.45 -22.40
CA GLU A 6 55.89 14.09 -22.09
C GLU A 6 55.20 13.60 -20.80
N ILE A 7 54.92 12.38 -20.76
CA ILE A 7 54.73 11.36 -19.73
C ILE A 7 55.29 11.64 -18.33
N GLY A 8 54.56 11.34 -17.31
CA GLY A 8 55.05 11.23 -15.93
C GLY A 8 54.16 10.41 -14.98
N HIS A 9 54.23 9.08 -15.07
CA HIS A 9 53.76 8.16 -14.01
C HIS A 9 54.47 8.42 -12.69
N ARG A 10 53.74 8.71 -11.63
CA ARG A 10 54.22 8.44 -10.26
C ARG A 10 53.16 7.67 -9.46
N ARG A 11 53.48 6.41 -9.17
CA ARG A 11 52.88 5.63 -8.10
C ARG A 11 53.30 6.26 -6.77
N ALA A 12 52.39 6.60 -5.91
CA ALA A 12 52.64 6.88 -4.50
C ALA A 12 52.15 5.68 -3.66
N SER A 13 53.12 4.94 -3.17
CA SER A 13 52.93 3.92 -2.12
C SER A 13 52.75 4.67 -0.79
N ALA A 14 51.62 4.50 -0.14
CA ALA A 14 51.41 4.95 1.24
C ALA A 14 51.96 3.87 2.19
N GLN A 15 53.08 4.15 2.81
CA GLN A 15 53.57 3.41 3.98
C GLN A 15 52.87 3.94 5.23
N ALA A 16 52.22 3.05 5.96
CA ALA A 16 51.68 3.33 7.28
C ALA A 16 52.82 3.35 8.31
N GLY A 17 53.14 4.54 8.81
CA GLY A 17 54.08 4.71 9.91
C GLY A 17 53.37 4.58 11.26
N TRP A 18 53.79 3.67 12.08
CA TRP A 18 53.35 3.53 13.46
C TRP A 18 54.12 4.54 14.32
N ILE A 19 53.43 5.50 14.95
CA ILE A 19 54.00 6.30 16.03
C ILE A 19 53.41 5.78 17.33
N VAL A 20 54.24 5.12 18.13
CA VAL A 20 53.93 4.68 19.49
C VAL A 20 54.33 5.82 20.44
N THR A 21 53.37 6.54 20.99
CA THR A 21 53.59 7.40 22.15
C THR A 21 53.01 6.73 23.39
N HIS A 22 53.90 6.37 24.32
CA HIS A 22 53.51 5.95 25.67
C HIS A 22 53.03 7.12 26.47
N SER A 23 51.76 7.10 26.89
CA SER A 23 51.22 7.90 27.99
C SER A 23 50.40 6.99 28.90
N ARG A 24 50.84 6.92 30.15
CA ARG A 24 50.14 6.23 31.24
C ARG A 24 48.88 7.04 31.60
N ARG A 25 47.70 6.55 31.23
CA ARG A 25 46.41 6.67 31.96
C ARG A 25 45.28 6.03 31.14
N GLY A 26 44.78 4.90 31.67
CA GLY A 26 43.35 4.64 31.68
C GLY A 26 42.68 4.02 30.48
N VAL A 27 42.75 2.73 30.39
CA VAL A 27 41.69 1.77 29.99
C VAL A 27 40.28 2.37 30.02
N ARG A 28 39.84 3.08 28.95
CA ARG A 28 38.41 3.46 28.76
C ARG A 28 37.98 3.76 27.33
N VAL A 29 38.85 3.56 26.31
CA VAL A 29 38.49 3.94 24.91
C VAL A 29 38.23 2.74 23.99
N LEU A 30 38.45 1.51 24.45
CA LEU A 30 38.35 0.32 23.58
C LEU A 30 36.97 -0.34 23.54
N VAL A 31 36.00 0.13 24.34
CA VAL A 31 34.66 -0.50 24.41
C VAL A 31 33.63 0.15 23.42
N VAL A 32 33.88 1.39 22.98
CA VAL A 32 32.88 2.11 22.14
C VAL A 32 33.00 1.77 20.64
N VAL A 33 34.19 1.41 20.15
CA VAL A 33 34.37 1.13 18.71
C VAL A 33 33.93 -0.28 18.33
N VAL A 34 33.97 -1.24 19.26
CA VAL A 34 33.50 -2.62 19.01
C VAL A 34 31.98 -2.69 19.03
N SER A 35 31.30 -1.83 19.83
CA SER A 35 29.83 -1.77 19.86
C SER A 35 29.21 -1.18 18.59
N CYS A 36 29.86 -0.24 17.92
CA CYS A 36 29.36 0.29 16.64
C CYS A 36 29.54 -0.66 15.45
N LEU A 37 30.57 -1.51 15.47
CA LEU A 37 30.78 -2.50 14.38
C LEU A 37 29.87 -3.71 14.52
N VAL A 38 29.45 -4.07 15.74
CA VAL A 38 28.48 -5.16 15.96
C VAL A 38 27.05 -4.70 15.61
N LEU A 39 26.71 -3.42 15.77
CA LEU A 39 25.40 -2.88 15.36
C LEU A 39 25.27 -2.73 13.83
N LEU A 40 26.35 -2.47 13.10
CA LEU A 40 26.33 -2.41 11.64
C LEU A 40 26.33 -3.80 10.97
N ALA A 41 26.82 -4.83 11.64
CA ALA A 41 26.79 -6.21 11.13
C ALA A 41 25.41 -6.89 11.27
N HIS A 42 24.49 -6.34 12.08
CA HIS A 42 23.11 -6.86 12.21
C HIS A 42 22.15 -6.38 11.13
N PHE A 43 22.52 -5.40 10.32
CA PHE A 43 21.64 -4.86 9.25
C PHE A 43 21.87 -5.47 7.86
N HIS A 44 22.84 -6.41 7.71
CA HIS A 44 23.11 -7.09 6.43
C HIS A 44 22.94 -8.60 6.48
N ARG A 45 22.18 -9.12 7.44
CA ARG A 45 21.59 -10.44 7.23
C ARG A 45 20.37 -10.22 6.32
N THR A 46 20.53 -10.49 5.04
CA THR A 46 19.44 -11.01 4.22
C THR A 46 18.82 -12.13 5.03
N ALA A 47 17.65 -11.86 5.63
CA ALA A 47 16.92 -12.87 6.39
C ALA A 47 16.63 -14.01 5.42
N GLY A 48 17.50 -15.03 5.43
CA GLY A 48 17.24 -16.28 4.76
C GLY A 48 15.94 -16.80 5.36
N HIS A 49 14.91 -16.89 4.54
CA HIS A 49 13.68 -17.57 4.87
C HIS A 49 14.05 -18.97 5.35
N GLU A 50 13.90 -19.26 6.65
CA GLU A 50 13.92 -20.65 7.11
C GLU A 50 12.60 -21.27 6.66
N PRO A 51 12.63 -22.23 5.74
CA PRO A 51 11.42 -22.87 5.24
C PRO A 51 10.68 -23.51 6.42
N GLN A 52 9.38 -23.22 6.54
CA GLN A 52 8.47 -24.00 7.39
C GLN A 52 7.77 -25.03 6.49
N PRO A 53 8.38 -26.19 6.21
CA PRO A 53 8.01 -27.06 5.09
C PRO A 53 6.54 -27.47 5.09
N GLY A 54 5.93 -27.56 6.28
CA GLY A 54 4.51 -27.93 6.41
C GLY A 54 3.55 -26.78 6.04
N LEU A 55 3.87 -25.53 6.39
CA LEU A 55 3.03 -24.38 6.11
C LEU A 55 3.12 -23.97 4.64
N ASP A 56 4.33 -23.92 4.09
CA ASP A 56 4.57 -23.55 2.69
C ASP A 56 3.85 -24.52 1.74
N ALA A 57 3.98 -25.83 1.98
CA ALA A 57 3.30 -26.86 1.20
C ALA A 57 1.78 -26.76 1.30
N ALA A 58 1.24 -26.46 2.49
CA ALA A 58 -0.18 -26.29 2.69
C ALA A 58 -0.73 -25.05 1.97
N ILE A 59 0.01 -23.93 1.97
CA ILE A 59 -0.34 -22.72 1.20
C ILE A 59 -0.28 -23.04 -0.29
N ASP A 60 0.78 -23.67 -0.78
CA ASP A 60 0.93 -24.07 -2.18
C ASP A 60 -0.27 -24.89 -2.66
N GLN A 61 -0.67 -25.89 -1.89
CA GLN A 61 -1.80 -26.76 -2.21
C GLN A 61 -3.12 -25.96 -2.31
N VAL A 62 -3.37 -25.07 -1.35
CA VAL A 62 -4.57 -24.21 -1.36
C VAL A 62 -4.57 -23.30 -2.59
N VAL A 63 -3.44 -22.65 -2.87
CA VAL A 63 -3.35 -21.74 -4.02
C VAL A 63 -3.51 -22.48 -5.33
N GLN A 64 -2.78 -23.56 -5.54
CA GLN A 64 -2.87 -24.35 -6.78
C GLN A 64 -4.29 -24.86 -7.04
N ARG A 65 -4.92 -25.42 -6.00
CA ARG A 65 -6.31 -25.89 -6.11
C ARG A 65 -7.25 -24.75 -6.46
N PHE A 66 -7.14 -23.61 -5.77
CA PHE A 66 -7.98 -22.45 -6.03
C PHE A 66 -7.84 -21.92 -7.47
N LEU A 67 -6.59 -21.82 -7.98
CA LEU A 67 -6.34 -21.38 -9.35
C LEU A 67 -7.01 -22.32 -10.38
N VAL A 68 -6.85 -23.62 -10.18
CA VAL A 68 -7.44 -24.63 -11.08
C VAL A 68 -8.97 -24.61 -11.02
N ASP A 69 -9.55 -24.67 -9.80
CA ASP A 69 -11.01 -24.74 -9.60
C ASP A 69 -11.76 -23.50 -10.11
N ASN A 70 -11.07 -22.35 -10.20
CA ASN A 70 -11.66 -21.07 -10.61
C ASN A 70 -11.11 -20.58 -11.98
N ASP A 71 -10.33 -21.39 -12.68
CA ASP A 71 -9.69 -21.01 -13.96
C ASP A 71 -8.96 -19.66 -13.88
N ILE A 72 -8.12 -19.47 -12.85
CA ILE A 72 -7.33 -18.25 -12.64
C ILE A 72 -5.95 -18.46 -13.24
N PRO A 73 -5.49 -17.60 -14.17
CA PRO A 73 -4.17 -17.76 -14.80
C PRO A 73 -3.03 -17.74 -13.80
N GLY A 74 -3.08 -16.84 -12.82
CA GLY A 74 -2.06 -16.81 -11.80
C GLY A 74 -2.29 -15.82 -10.67
N ALA A 75 -1.52 -16.02 -9.60
CA ALA A 75 -1.50 -15.16 -8.41
C ALA A 75 -0.10 -15.12 -7.78
N ALA A 76 0.23 -13.99 -7.14
CA ALA A 76 1.36 -13.88 -6.23
C ALA A 76 0.83 -13.77 -4.80
N VAL A 77 1.43 -14.54 -3.89
CA VAL A 77 1.00 -14.65 -2.49
C VAL A 77 2.18 -14.35 -1.57
N GLY A 78 1.92 -13.58 -0.51
CA GLY A 78 2.85 -13.32 0.58
C GLY A 78 2.20 -13.54 1.93
N VAL A 79 2.95 -14.10 2.89
CA VAL A 79 2.58 -14.16 4.31
C VAL A 79 3.67 -13.47 5.11
N VAL A 80 3.28 -12.46 5.87
CA VAL A 80 4.15 -11.73 6.80
C VAL A 80 3.78 -12.14 8.22
N ARG A 81 4.79 -12.43 9.03
CA ARG A 81 4.61 -12.74 10.45
C ARG A 81 5.73 -12.12 11.28
N HIS A 82 5.38 -11.52 12.41
CA HIS A 82 6.34 -10.79 13.26
C HIS A 82 7.19 -9.79 12.47
N GLY A 83 6.58 -9.09 11.52
CA GLY A 83 7.24 -8.12 10.64
C GLY A 83 8.13 -8.70 9.55
N GLN A 84 8.25 -10.04 9.43
CA GLN A 84 9.07 -10.71 8.43
C GLN A 84 8.23 -11.41 7.35
N LEU A 85 8.67 -11.35 6.11
CA LEU A 85 8.06 -12.06 4.99
C LEU A 85 8.47 -13.54 5.06
N LEU A 86 7.56 -14.38 5.60
CA LEU A 86 7.80 -15.82 5.80
C LEU A 86 7.55 -16.64 4.54
N TYR A 87 6.58 -16.27 3.74
CA TYR A 87 6.22 -16.95 2.51
C TYR A 87 6.04 -15.91 1.42
N ALA A 88 6.65 -16.15 0.26
CA ALA A 88 6.44 -15.33 -0.92
C ALA A 88 6.61 -16.20 -2.17
N LYS A 89 5.54 -16.34 -2.96
CA LYS A 89 5.57 -17.19 -4.16
C LYS A 89 4.60 -16.71 -5.22
N GLY A 90 5.05 -16.80 -6.48
CA GLY A 90 4.19 -16.71 -7.66
C GLY A 90 3.68 -18.08 -8.06
N HIS A 91 2.41 -18.13 -8.47
CA HIS A 91 1.74 -19.34 -8.94
C HIS A 91 1.07 -19.07 -10.27
N GLY A 92 1.13 -20.04 -11.19
CA GLY A 92 0.56 -19.89 -12.52
C GLY A 92 1.35 -18.93 -13.41
N VAL A 93 0.67 -18.27 -14.34
CA VAL A 93 1.29 -17.46 -15.39
C VAL A 93 0.84 -16.00 -15.36
N ARG A 94 1.78 -15.08 -15.62
CA ARG A 94 1.52 -13.64 -15.77
C ARG A 94 0.97 -13.31 -17.17
N SER A 95 1.20 -14.18 -18.16
CA SER A 95 0.62 -14.12 -19.49
C SER A 95 0.24 -15.53 -19.94
N VAL A 96 -1.02 -15.73 -20.28
CA VAL A 96 -1.54 -17.01 -20.81
C VAL A 96 -0.94 -17.28 -22.19
N GLU A 97 -0.87 -16.25 -23.04
CA GLU A 97 -0.37 -16.36 -24.40
C GLU A 97 1.13 -16.69 -24.44
N ARG A 98 1.93 -15.98 -23.62
CA ARG A 98 3.38 -16.16 -23.58
C ARG A 98 3.83 -17.26 -22.61
N ARG A 99 2.92 -17.81 -21.80
CA ARG A 99 3.17 -18.83 -20.77
C ARG A 99 4.28 -18.42 -19.78
N GLU A 100 4.41 -17.12 -19.53
CA GLU A 100 5.43 -16.58 -18.63
C GLU A 100 4.98 -16.73 -17.17
N PRO A 101 5.83 -17.26 -16.28
CA PRO A 101 5.44 -17.52 -14.90
C PRO A 101 5.22 -16.21 -14.12
N ILE A 102 4.34 -16.25 -13.11
CA ILE A 102 4.31 -15.24 -12.07
C ILE A 102 5.50 -15.45 -11.13
N LEU A 103 6.23 -14.38 -10.89
CA LEU A 103 7.32 -14.31 -9.93
C LEU A 103 6.90 -13.45 -8.73
N VAL A 104 7.65 -13.50 -7.64
CA VAL A 104 7.38 -12.68 -6.44
C VAL A 104 7.42 -11.18 -6.71
N ASN A 105 8.25 -10.75 -7.68
CA ASN A 105 8.41 -9.37 -8.12
C ASN A 105 7.57 -9.03 -9.37
N THR A 106 6.62 -9.87 -9.75
CA THR A 106 5.64 -9.54 -10.78
C THR A 106 4.77 -8.39 -10.31
N LEU A 107 4.59 -7.38 -11.17
CA LEU A 107 3.80 -6.19 -10.89
C LEU A 107 2.31 -6.42 -11.20
N PHE A 108 1.47 -5.94 -10.30
CA PHE A 108 0.01 -5.93 -10.44
C PHE A 108 -0.54 -4.55 -10.09
N GLN A 109 -1.57 -4.08 -10.78
CA GLN A 109 -2.35 -2.96 -10.26
C GLN A 109 -3.10 -3.41 -9.00
N ILE A 110 -2.96 -2.63 -7.94
CA ILE A 110 -3.54 -2.97 -6.62
C ILE A 110 -4.88 -2.28 -6.35
N GLY A 111 -5.37 -1.49 -7.32
CA GLY A 111 -6.68 -0.85 -7.23
C GLY A 111 -6.87 -0.09 -5.92
N SER A 112 -8.01 -0.29 -5.30
CA SER A 112 -8.41 0.44 -4.09
C SER A 112 -7.52 0.24 -2.86
N VAL A 113 -6.59 -0.71 -2.85
CA VAL A 113 -5.52 -0.78 -1.82
C VAL A 113 -4.71 0.52 -1.78
N THR A 114 -4.61 1.25 -2.92
CA THR A 114 -4.03 2.60 -2.99
C THR A 114 -4.58 3.55 -1.93
N LYS A 115 -5.85 3.41 -1.54
CA LYS A 115 -6.49 4.29 -0.54
C LYS A 115 -5.82 4.23 0.83
N VAL A 116 -5.30 3.07 1.19
CA VAL A 116 -4.56 2.93 2.47
C VAL A 116 -3.27 3.73 2.43
N PHE A 117 -2.57 3.72 1.29
CA PHE A 117 -1.37 4.55 1.08
C PHE A 117 -1.70 6.04 1.15
N THR A 118 -2.79 6.46 0.50
CA THR A 118 -3.27 7.86 0.54
C THR A 118 -3.61 8.30 1.96
N THR A 119 -4.26 7.43 2.74
CA THR A 119 -4.58 7.72 4.15
C THR A 119 -3.32 7.76 5.03
N THR A 120 -2.36 6.88 4.79
CA THR A 120 -1.06 6.91 5.49
C THR A 120 -0.34 8.23 5.21
N LEU A 121 -0.32 8.67 3.96
CA LEU A 121 0.26 9.96 3.57
C LEU A 121 -0.48 11.15 4.19
N LEU A 122 -1.81 11.11 4.25
CA LEU A 122 -2.64 12.11 4.95
C LEU A 122 -2.21 12.25 6.42
N LEU A 123 -2.09 11.13 7.14
CA LEU A 123 -1.69 11.14 8.57
C LEU A 123 -0.25 11.63 8.74
N GLN A 124 0.64 11.33 7.82
CA GLN A 124 2.01 11.81 7.85
C GLN A 124 2.07 13.34 7.72
N LEU A 125 1.31 13.94 6.79
CA LEU A 125 1.23 15.39 6.64
C LEU A 125 0.54 16.06 7.84
N ARG A 126 -0.43 15.40 8.48
CA ARG A 126 -1.01 15.84 9.74
C ARG A 126 0.03 15.84 10.86
N ASP A 127 0.82 14.77 10.98
CA ASP A 127 1.87 14.64 12.00
C ASP A 127 2.99 15.67 11.84
N GLU A 128 3.20 16.16 10.60
CA GLU A 128 4.09 17.26 10.26
C GLU A 128 3.46 18.65 10.53
N GLY A 129 2.19 18.70 10.95
CA GLY A 129 1.47 19.97 11.22
C GLY A 129 1.09 20.75 9.96
N ARG A 130 1.10 20.11 8.77
CA ARG A 130 0.79 20.74 7.48
C ARG A 130 -0.69 20.79 7.16
N ILE A 131 -1.47 19.93 7.79
CA ILE A 131 -2.93 19.81 7.62
C ILE A 131 -3.57 19.45 8.95
N ALA A 132 -4.86 19.75 9.09
CA ALA A 132 -5.70 19.21 10.16
C ALA A 132 -6.80 18.32 9.56
N LEU A 133 -7.06 17.16 10.16
CA LEU A 133 -8.00 16.18 9.63
C LEU A 133 -9.43 16.72 9.57
N ASP A 134 -9.79 17.61 10.48
CA ASP A 134 -11.13 18.15 10.64
C ASP A 134 -11.32 19.49 9.92
N ASP A 135 -10.30 19.97 9.19
CA ASP A 135 -10.45 21.12 8.33
C ASP A 135 -11.34 20.80 7.13
N PRO A 136 -12.20 21.76 6.72
CA PRO A 136 -12.95 21.64 5.48
C PRO A 136 -12.04 21.45 4.28
N VAL A 137 -12.38 20.51 3.41
CA VAL A 137 -11.57 20.17 2.21
C VAL A 137 -11.32 21.40 1.33
N GLY A 138 -12.30 22.32 1.24
CA GLY A 138 -12.18 23.56 0.48
C GLY A 138 -10.98 24.44 0.87
N THR A 139 -10.47 24.32 2.12
CA THR A 139 -9.27 25.01 2.59
C THR A 139 -8.03 24.65 1.78
N TYR A 140 -8.00 23.45 1.24
CA TYR A 140 -6.86 22.89 0.51
C TYR A 140 -7.01 22.89 -1.01
N LEU A 141 -8.15 23.40 -1.51
CA LEU A 141 -8.42 23.52 -2.94
C LEU A 141 -8.27 24.99 -3.39
N PRO A 142 -8.11 25.25 -4.69
CA PRO A 142 -8.11 26.63 -5.20
C PRO A 142 -9.42 27.35 -4.82
N PRO A 143 -9.37 28.64 -4.45
CA PRO A 143 -10.56 29.39 -3.98
C PRO A 143 -11.74 29.40 -4.94
N GLN A 144 -11.48 29.25 -6.24
CA GLN A 144 -12.52 29.20 -7.28
C GLN A 144 -13.19 27.83 -7.42
N VAL A 145 -12.71 26.80 -6.72
CA VAL A 145 -13.32 25.48 -6.78
C VAL A 145 -14.53 25.41 -5.84
N GLU A 146 -15.69 25.20 -6.41
CA GLU A 146 -16.92 25.02 -5.64
C GLU A 146 -16.96 23.60 -5.05
N MET A 147 -16.57 23.49 -3.77
CA MET A 147 -16.72 22.25 -3.03
C MET A 147 -18.18 22.08 -2.60
N PRO A 148 -18.84 20.93 -2.90
CA PRO A 148 -20.21 20.69 -2.46
C PRO A 148 -20.31 20.74 -0.95
N SER A 149 -21.41 21.33 -0.47
CA SER A 149 -21.73 21.48 0.94
C SER A 149 -23.14 20.96 1.25
N TRP A 150 -23.33 20.51 2.47
CA TRP A 150 -24.65 20.20 3.01
C TRP A 150 -25.25 21.47 3.60
N ASN A 151 -26.41 21.84 3.10
CA ASN A 151 -27.11 23.03 3.55
C ASN A 151 -28.38 22.62 4.28
N ALA A 152 -28.52 23.03 5.53
CA ALA A 152 -29.73 22.82 6.35
C ALA A 152 -30.01 24.11 7.13
N GLY A 153 -30.95 24.90 6.64
CA GLY A 153 -31.21 26.25 7.15
C GLY A 153 -30.00 27.17 6.93
N GLU A 154 -29.48 27.74 8.00
CA GLU A 154 -28.29 28.61 7.97
C GLU A 154 -26.97 27.83 8.03
N GLU A 155 -27.03 26.54 8.35
CA GLU A 155 -25.84 25.69 8.48
C GLU A 155 -25.31 25.27 7.10
N ARG A 156 -24.05 25.62 6.81
CA ARG A 156 -23.31 25.16 5.65
C ARG A 156 -22.14 24.29 6.07
N LEU A 157 -22.24 22.98 5.88
CA LEU A 157 -21.21 22.01 6.23
C LEU A 157 -20.51 21.48 4.99
N MET A 158 -19.20 21.66 4.94
CA MET A 158 -18.34 21.01 3.96
C MET A 158 -17.78 19.70 4.52
N PRO A 159 -17.51 18.71 3.67
CA PRO A 159 -16.74 17.55 4.08
C PRO A 159 -15.33 17.96 4.54
N THR A 160 -14.82 17.26 5.54
CA THR A 160 -13.44 17.41 6.02
C THR A 160 -12.52 16.36 5.40
N LEU A 161 -11.19 16.50 5.57
CA LEU A 161 -10.22 15.49 5.14
C LEU A 161 -10.50 14.13 5.82
N ARG A 162 -10.86 14.12 7.12
CA ARG A 162 -11.30 12.92 7.84
C ARG A 162 -12.51 12.27 7.20
N HIS A 163 -13.49 13.05 6.80
CA HIS A 163 -14.69 12.53 6.13
C HIS A 163 -14.35 11.86 4.79
N LEU A 164 -13.41 12.39 4.02
CA LEU A 164 -12.93 11.75 2.78
C LEU A 164 -12.24 10.41 3.06
N ALA A 165 -11.27 10.40 3.99
CA ALA A 165 -10.47 9.22 4.32
C ALA A 165 -11.28 8.08 4.96
N THR A 166 -12.50 8.37 5.46
CA THR A 166 -13.38 7.41 6.14
C THR A 166 -14.68 7.11 5.37
N HIS A 167 -14.78 7.60 4.12
CA HIS A 167 -15.97 7.43 3.29
C HIS A 167 -17.25 8.02 3.88
N ARG A 168 -17.14 9.08 4.68
CA ARG A 168 -18.27 9.76 5.36
C ARG A 168 -18.51 11.18 4.87
N SER A 169 -17.98 11.51 3.71
CA SER A 169 -18.06 12.86 3.13
C SER A 169 -19.43 13.23 2.55
N GLY A 170 -20.29 12.26 2.26
CA GLY A 170 -21.52 12.48 1.47
C GLY A 170 -21.28 12.53 -0.04
N LEU A 171 -20.04 12.50 -0.51
CA LEU A 171 -19.76 12.41 -1.94
C LEU A 171 -20.20 11.06 -2.52
N PRO A 172 -20.72 11.03 -3.75
CA PRO A 172 -21.09 9.79 -4.42
C PRO A 172 -19.84 8.90 -4.66
N ARG A 173 -20.07 7.65 -5.08
CA ARG A 173 -18.99 6.69 -5.36
C ARG A 173 -18.01 7.23 -6.41
N ASP A 174 -18.54 7.71 -7.51
CA ASP A 174 -17.81 8.23 -8.66
C ASP A 174 -18.37 9.62 -9.06
N PRO A 175 -17.59 10.48 -9.72
CA PRO A 175 -18.02 11.82 -10.07
C PRO A 175 -19.17 11.79 -11.12
N PRO A 176 -20.12 12.74 -11.06
CA PRO A 176 -21.32 12.74 -11.91
C PRO A 176 -20.99 12.89 -13.41
N ASN A 177 -19.96 13.64 -13.76
CA ASN A 177 -19.53 13.86 -15.14
C ASN A 177 -18.81 12.64 -15.76
N ARG A 178 -18.67 11.57 -15.01
CA ARG A 178 -18.15 10.29 -15.49
C ARG A 178 -19.23 9.32 -15.94
N ARG A 179 -20.49 9.56 -15.58
CA ARG A 179 -21.62 8.67 -15.87
C ARG A 179 -21.94 8.55 -17.36
N ASP A 180 -21.65 9.61 -18.12
CA ASP A 180 -21.94 9.67 -19.56
C ASP A 180 -20.83 9.05 -20.43
N ARG A 181 -19.73 8.67 -19.82
CA ARG A 181 -18.71 7.86 -20.51
C ARG A 181 -19.18 6.41 -20.45
N PRO A 182 -19.61 5.82 -21.60
CA PRO A 182 -19.92 4.41 -21.60
C PRO A 182 -18.74 3.67 -21.01
N HIS A 183 -18.99 2.72 -20.12
CA HIS A 183 -17.94 1.83 -19.62
C HIS A 183 -17.29 1.21 -20.83
N SER A 184 -16.25 1.87 -21.35
CA SER A 184 -15.45 1.28 -22.39
C SER A 184 -14.90 0.00 -21.80
N PRO A 185 -15.24 -1.16 -22.33
CA PRO A 185 -14.75 -2.40 -21.76
C PRO A 185 -13.24 -2.53 -21.89
N THR A 186 -12.56 -1.52 -22.43
CA THR A 186 -11.17 -1.64 -22.84
C THR A 186 -10.21 -0.71 -22.12
N VAL A 187 -10.60 0.49 -21.68
CA VAL A 187 -9.67 1.43 -21.01
C VAL A 187 -10.45 2.37 -20.09
N MET A 188 -9.98 2.54 -18.86
CA MET A 188 -10.40 3.68 -18.05
C MET A 188 -9.69 4.91 -18.61
N GLU A 189 -10.44 5.82 -19.25
CA GLU A 189 -9.86 7.06 -19.73
C GLU A 189 -9.29 7.88 -18.56
N PRO A 190 -8.11 8.48 -18.74
CA PRO A 190 -7.51 9.35 -17.74
C PRO A 190 -8.50 10.45 -17.31
N TYR A 191 -8.57 10.72 -16.02
CA TYR A 191 -9.44 11.73 -15.44
C TYR A 191 -8.59 12.89 -14.92
N SER A 192 -8.80 14.07 -15.49
CA SER A 192 -7.99 15.26 -15.23
C SER A 192 -8.48 16.03 -13.98
N ILE A 193 -7.63 16.91 -13.45
CA ILE A 193 -7.98 17.85 -12.38
C ILE A 193 -9.07 18.82 -12.83
N ALA A 194 -9.08 19.25 -14.09
CA ALA A 194 -10.13 20.11 -14.63
C ALA A 194 -11.50 19.41 -14.57
N GLU A 195 -11.56 18.12 -14.95
CA GLU A 195 -12.78 17.32 -14.85
C GLU A 195 -13.17 17.06 -13.39
N LEU A 196 -12.20 16.90 -12.48
CA LEU A 196 -12.46 16.81 -11.04
C LEU A 196 -13.22 18.03 -10.54
N TYR A 197 -12.78 19.25 -10.90
CA TYR A 197 -13.42 20.49 -10.50
C TYR A 197 -14.82 20.65 -11.10
N GLN A 198 -14.99 20.32 -12.38
CA GLN A 198 -16.31 20.30 -13.03
C GLN A 198 -17.25 19.33 -12.32
N GLY A 199 -16.75 18.14 -11.98
CA GLY A 199 -17.52 17.15 -11.23
C GLY A 199 -17.95 17.68 -9.85
N LEU A 200 -17.07 18.39 -9.13
CA LEU A 200 -17.38 18.97 -7.81
C LEU A 200 -18.51 20.01 -7.91
N ALA A 201 -18.44 20.91 -8.90
CA ALA A 201 -19.48 21.93 -9.12
C ALA A 201 -20.85 21.32 -9.48
N MET A 202 -20.88 20.11 -10.05
CA MET A 202 -22.12 19.38 -10.40
C MET A 202 -22.64 18.47 -9.29
N THR A 203 -21.88 18.32 -8.19
CA THR A 203 -22.15 17.30 -7.16
C THR A 203 -23.03 17.86 -6.05
N HIS A 204 -24.06 17.08 -5.68
CA HIS A 204 -24.80 17.24 -4.43
C HIS A 204 -24.39 16.14 -3.44
N LEU A 205 -24.20 16.49 -2.17
CA LEU A 205 -23.93 15.51 -1.14
C LEU A 205 -25.15 14.61 -0.92
N LEU A 206 -24.91 13.30 -0.81
CA LEU A 206 -25.95 12.29 -0.59
C LEU A 206 -26.54 12.35 0.83
N PHE A 207 -25.76 12.84 1.78
CA PHE A 207 -26.11 13.00 3.19
C PHE A 207 -25.19 14.01 3.85
N ARG A 208 -25.57 14.47 5.04
CA ARG A 208 -24.76 15.35 5.88
C ARG A 208 -23.41 14.69 6.19
N PRO A 209 -22.28 15.35 5.95
CA PRO A 209 -20.96 14.81 6.26
C PRO A 209 -20.87 14.30 7.69
N GLY A 210 -20.31 13.11 7.86
CA GLY A 210 -20.17 12.46 9.15
C GLY A 210 -21.37 11.64 9.64
N THR A 211 -22.56 11.73 9.03
CA THR A 211 -23.76 11.03 9.53
C THR A 211 -23.99 9.64 8.95
N ALA A 212 -23.48 9.38 7.75
CA ALA A 212 -23.59 8.10 7.08
C ALA A 212 -22.28 7.74 6.35
N ARG A 213 -22.24 6.61 5.69
CA ARG A 213 -21.10 6.12 4.93
C ARG A 213 -21.49 5.77 3.49
N GLN A 214 -20.76 6.30 2.54
CA GLN A 214 -20.80 5.92 1.13
C GLN A 214 -19.38 5.74 0.61
N TYR A 215 -19.04 4.51 0.21
CA TYR A 215 -17.73 4.25 -0.40
C TYR A 215 -17.54 5.18 -1.61
N SER A 216 -16.46 5.95 -1.60
CA SER A 216 -16.24 7.00 -2.60
C SER A 216 -14.81 6.95 -3.14
N ASN A 217 -14.67 6.56 -4.40
CA ASN A 217 -13.46 6.75 -5.20
C ASN A 217 -13.22 8.25 -5.42
N TYR A 218 -14.31 8.95 -5.69
CA TYR A 218 -14.32 10.40 -5.90
C TYR A 218 -13.74 11.14 -4.70
N GLY A 219 -14.18 10.81 -3.48
CA GLY A 219 -13.65 11.40 -2.25
C GLY A 219 -12.15 11.21 -2.09
N PHE A 220 -11.61 10.04 -2.43
CA PHE A 220 -10.17 9.79 -2.40
C PHE A 220 -9.41 10.48 -3.53
N GLY A 221 -10.03 10.68 -4.69
CA GLY A 221 -9.48 11.53 -5.74
C GLY A 221 -9.31 12.97 -5.27
N VAL A 222 -10.36 13.54 -4.65
CA VAL A 222 -10.31 14.88 -4.03
C VAL A 222 -9.27 14.95 -2.91
N LEU A 223 -9.20 13.91 -2.05
CA LEU A 223 -8.20 13.83 -0.98
C LEU A 223 -6.78 13.88 -1.54
N GLY A 224 -6.45 13.03 -2.53
CA GLY A 224 -5.12 13.03 -3.14
C GLY A 224 -4.74 14.39 -3.70
N HIS A 225 -5.67 15.04 -4.40
CA HIS A 225 -5.44 16.38 -4.95
C HIS A 225 -5.26 17.44 -3.85
N ALA A 226 -6.01 17.37 -2.75
CA ALA A 226 -5.79 18.25 -1.60
C ALA A 226 -4.37 18.11 -1.00
N LEU A 227 -3.83 16.88 -0.96
CA LEU A 227 -2.45 16.63 -0.51
C LEU A 227 -1.42 17.21 -1.49
N GLU A 228 -1.64 17.10 -2.80
CA GLU A 228 -0.81 17.76 -3.83
C GLU A 228 -0.78 19.27 -3.64
N ARG A 229 -1.95 19.87 -3.47
CA ARG A 229 -2.08 21.31 -3.26
C ARG A 229 -1.36 21.80 -2.00
N THR A 230 -1.47 21.03 -0.91
CA THR A 230 -0.80 21.34 0.36
C THR A 230 0.72 21.32 0.23
N THR A 231 1.25 20.45 -0.61
CA THR A 231 2.70 20.20 -0.71
C THR A 231 3.34 20.89 -1.91
N GLY A 232 2.56 21.22 -2.94
CA GLY A 232 3.05 21.70 -4.22
C GLY A 232 3.71 20.61 -5.08
N GLN A 233 3.59 19.34 -4.70
CA GLN A 233 4.18 18.20 -5.39
C GLN A 233 3.09 17.32 -6.03
N PRO A 234 3.32 16.72 -7.21
CA PRO A 234 2.45 15.69 -7.76
C PRO A 234 2.31 14.51 -6.79
N TYR A 235 1.12 13.89 -6.75
CA TYR A 235 0.79 12.81 -5.80
C TYR A 235 1.80 11.67 -5.83
N GLU A 236 2.21 11.20 -7.00
CA GLU A 236 3.18 10.09 -7.12
C GLU A 236 4.55 10.46 -6.54
N ALA A 237 5.03 11.67 -6.82
CA ALA A 237 6.30 12.15 -6.29
C ALA A 237 6.25 12.30 -4.76
N LEU A 238 5.16 12.88 -4.25
CA LEU A 238 4.94 13.04 -2.82
C LEU A 238 4.88 11.68 -2.10
N LEU A 239 4.12 10.73 -2.65
CA LEU A 239 4.01 9.38 -2.11
C LEU A 239 5.36 8.67 -2.12
N HIS A 240 6.10 8.78 -3.23
CA HIS A 240 7.43 8.18 -3.36
C HIS A 240 8.40 8.73 -2.30
N GLU A 241 8.50 10.03 -2.18
CA GLU A 241 9.44 10.67 -1.25
C GLU A 241 9.12 10.34 0.20
N LYS A 242 7.84 10.48 0.57
CA LYS A 242 7.43 10.41 1.97
C LYS A 242 7.15 9.01 2.48
N LEU A 243 6.74 8.09 1.62
CA LEU A 243 6.32 6.76 2.05
C LEU A 243 7.10 5.64 1.37
N LEU A 244 7.16 5.60 0.04
CA LEU A 244 7.70 4.44 -0.67
C LEU A 244 9.21 4.32 -0.52
N LYS A 245 9.95 5.41 -0.70
CA LYS A 245 11.41 5.44 -0.53
C LYS A 245 11.86 5.09 0.89
N PRO A 246 11.29 5.68 1.96
CA PRO A 246 11.61 5.28 3.34
C PRO A 246 11.33 3.83 3.67
N LEU A 247 10.32 3.22 3.04
CA LEU A 247 9.99 1.80 3.19
C LEU A 247 10.74 0.88 2.21
N ALA A 248 11.64 1.42 1.38
CA ALA A 248 12.36 0.70 0.33
C ALA A 248 11.42 -0.03 -0.66
N MET A 249 10.27 0.58 -1.00
CA MET A 249 9.23 0.04 -1.88
C MET A 249 9.47 0.51 -3.33
N GLY A 250 10.59 0.09 -3.92
CA GLY A 250 11.04 0.56 -5.24
C GLY A 250 10.19 0.11 -6.42
N ASP A 251 9.40 -0.94 -6.24
CA ASP A 251 8.51 -1.49 -7.26
C ASP A 251 7.08 -0.93 -7.20
N THR A 252 6.76 -0.17 -6.14
CA THR A 252 5.43 0.42 -5.98
C THR A 252 5.39 1.80 -6.64
N LYS A 253 4.53 1.97 -7.65
CA LYS A 253 4.46 3.21 -8.43
C LYS A 253 3.17 3.30 -9.25
N ILE A 254 2.89 4.44 -9.85
CA ILE A 254 1.77 4.69 -10.75
C ILE A 254 2.27 4.67 -12.21
N SER A 255 3.36 5.38 -12.47
CA SER A 255 3.99 5.50 -13.78
C SER A 255 4.94 4.32 -14.01
N LEU A 256 4.58 3.42 -14.92
CA LEU A 256 5.38 2.22 -15.23
C LEU A 256 6.32 2.47 -16.39
N THR A 257 7.59 2.11 -16.22
CA THR A 257 8.61 2.11 -17.26
C THR A 257 8.46 0.89 -18.19
N ALA A 258 9.23 0.85 -19.28
CA ALA A 258 9.27 -0.33 -20.16
C ALA A 258 9.77 -1.58 -19.39
N GLU A 259 10.71 -1.45 -18.47
CA GLU A 259 11.21 -2.52 -17.62
C GLU A 259 10.10 -3.04 -16.67
N ASP A 260 9.34 -2.13 -16.08
CA ASP A 260 8.19 -2.49 -15.24
C ASP A 260 7.13 -3.25 -16.04
N LEU A 261 6.83 -2.78 -17.25
CA LEU A 261 5.86 -3.44 -18.15
C LEU A 261 6.33 -4.83 -18.58
N ALA A 262 7.64 -5.07 -18.69
CA ALA A 262 8.18 -6.38 -19.02
C ALA A 262 7.91 -7.44 -17.94
N ARG A 263 7.67 -7.06 -16.69
CA ARG A 263 7.31 -7.95 -15.56
C ARG A 263 5.90 -7.72 -15.02
N PHE A 264 5.09 -6.91 -15.72
CA PHE A 264 3.70 -6.66 -15.36
C PHE A 264 2.82 -7.86 -15.74
N ALA A 265 1.92 -8.27 -14.83
CA ALA A 265 0.97 -9.33 -15.10
C ALA A 265 -0.09 -8.85 -16.10
N ALA A 266 -0.32 -9.59 -17.17
CA ALA A 266 -1.40 -9.32 -18.08
C ALA A 266 -2.75 -9.43 -17.34
N PRO A 267 -3.62 -8.40 -17.41
CA PRO A 267 -4.92 -8.43 -16.76
C PRO A 267 -5.93 -9.25 -17.57
N TYR A 268 -6.73 -10.07 -16.88
CA TYR A 268 -7.72 -10.91 -17.54
C TYR A 268 -9.15 -10.65 -17.07
N TRP A 269 -10.10 -10.72 -18.00
CA TRP A 269 -11.52 -10.59 -17.68
C TRP A 269 -11.98 -11.74 -16.76
N PRO A 270 -12.87 -11.47 -15.77
CA PRO A 270 -13.28 -12.50 -14.82
C PRO A 270 -14.18 -13.59 -15.42
N LYS A 271 -14.71 -13.39 -16.63
CA LYS A 271 -15.54 -14.39 -17.31
C LYS A 271 -14.67 -15.34 -18.17
N VAL A 272 -15.14 -16.57 -18.35
CA VAL A 272 -14.52 -17.58 -19.20
C VAL A 272 -15.15 -17.52 -20.61
N PRO A 273 -14.37 -17.61 -21.69
CA PRO A 273 -12.90 -17.73 -21.73
C PRO A 273 -12.20 -16.46 -21.26
N ARG A 274 -10.99 -16.63 -20.70
CA ARG A 274 -10.17 -15.50 -20.20
C ARG A 274 -9.69 -14.66 -21.37
N VAL A 275 -10.09 -13.41 -21.38
CA VAL A 275 -9.69 -12.42 -22.39
C VAL A 275 -8.76 -11.43 -21.74
N GLU A 276 -7.56 -11.25 -22.33
CA GLU A 276 -6.61 -10.23 -21.88
C GLU A 276 -7.22 -8.84 -22.04
N ARG A 277 -6.99 -8.00 -21.05
CA ARG A 277 -7.50 -6.63 -20.99
C ARG A 277 -6.35 -5.65 -21.08
N GLN A 278 -6.66 -4.39 -21.31
CA GLN A 278 -5.68 -3.33 -21.23
C GLN A 278 -5.53 -2.86 -19.78
N ARG A 279 -4.31 -2.49 -19.40
CA ARG A 279 -4.03 -1.87 -18.12
C ARG A 279 -4.78 -0.54 -17.97
N TRP A 280 -5.40 -0.31 -16.83
CA TRP A 280 -6.03 0.98 -16.56
C TRP A 280 -4.99 2.10 -16.38
N ILE A 281 -5.31 3.28 -16.94
CA ILE A 281 -4.54 4.51 -16.78
C ILE A 281 -5.46 5.53 -16.11
N PHE A 282 -5.09 5.95 -14.89
CA PHE A 282 -5.96 6.77 -14.06
C PHE A 282 -5.86 8.28 -14.33
N GLY A 283 -4.79 8.75 -14.96
CA GLY A 283 -4.52 10.17 -15.18
C GLY A 283 -4.07 10.86 -13.88
N GLU A 284 -4.42 12.15 -13.75
CA GLU A 284 -4.00 12.97 -12.61
C GLU A 284 -4.72 12.57 -11.31
N VAL A 285 -5.96 12.11 -11.39
CA VAL A 285 -6.76 11.71 -10.22
C VAL A 285 -6.57 10.22 -9.95
N CYS A 286 -5.42 9.85 -9.41
CA CYS A 286 -4.98 8.45 -9.26
C CYS A 286 -4.94 7.95 -7.79
N ALA A 287 -5.09 8.82 -6.82
CA ALA A 287 -4.92 8.53 -5.39
C ALA A 287 -5.93 7.51 -4.80
N PHE A 288 -6.95 7.13 -5.55
CA PHE A 288 -7.93 6.14 -5.11
C PHE A 288 -7.66 4.71 -5.58
N ALA A 289 -6.81 4.51 -6.64
CA ALA A 289 -6.62 3.17 -7.24
C ALA A 289 -5.40 3.04 -8.16
N GLY A 290 -4.56 4.07 -8.33
CA GLY A 290 -3.56 4.17 -9.38
C GLY A 290 -2.30 3.32 -9.21
N LEU A 291 -2.02 2.78 -8.01
CA LEU A 291 -0.76 2.08 -7.74
C LEU A 291 -0.71 0.69 -8.40
N ALA A 292 0.47 0.37 -8.90
CA ALA A 292 0.94 -0.99 -9.12
C ALA A 292 1.98 -1.34 -8.05
N SER A 293 2.06 -2.63 -7.66
CA SER A 293 2.97 -3.08 -6.62
C SER A 293 3.32 -4.57 -6.76
N THR A 294 4.19 -5.05 -5.89
CA THR A 294 4.66 -6.44 -5.79
C THR A 294 4.45 -6.98 -4.38
N VAL A 295 4.52 -8.30 -4.21
CA VAL A 295 4.44 -8.93 -2.88
C VAL A 295 5.53 -8.43 -1.91
N PRO A 296 6.82 -8.34 -2.31
CA PRO A 296 7.86 -7.85 -1.40
C PRO A 296 7.63 -6.42 -0.92
N ASP A 297 7.18 -5.52 -1.79
CA ASP A 297 6.90 -4.14 -1.40
C ASP A 297 5.70 -4.04 -0.45
N LEU A 298 4.61 -4.73 -0.79
CA LEU A 298 3.44 -4.77 0.09
C LEU A 298 3.75 -5.42 1.44
N ALA A 299 4.70 -6.37 1.49
CA ALA A 299 5.16 -6.96 2.75
C ALA A 299 5.82 -5.91 3.66
N ARG A 300 6.63 -4.99 3.12
CA ARG A 300 7.20 -3.87 3.89
C ARG A 300 6.12 -2.94 4.43
N PHE A 301 5.13 -2.65 3.60
CA PHE A 301 4.01 -1.80 3.99
C PHE A 301 3.17 -2.42 5.12
N VAL A 302 2.77 -3.70 4.99
CA VAL A 302 2.00 -4.35 6.05
C VAL A 302 2.84 -4.61 7.31
N ALA A 303 4.15 -4.85 7.19
CA ALA A 303 5.04 -4.97 8.34
C ALA A 303 5.09 -3.69 9.16
N MET A 304 5.11 -2.50 8.52
CA MET A 304 4.96 -1.21 9.19
C MET A 304 3.65 -1.17 10.01
N HIS A 305 2.55 -1.60 9.43
CA HIS A 305 1.26 -1.62 10.12
C HIS A 305 1.20 -2.65 11.26
N LEU A 306 1.88 -3.79 11.16
CA LEU A 306 1.92 -4.81 12.22
C LEU A 306 2.79 -4.36 13.41
N GLY A 307 3.95 -3.76 13.16
CA GLY A 307 4.94 -3.39 14.17
C GLY A 307 4.63 -2.14 14.98
N ALA A 308 3.44 -1.53 14.82
CA ALA A 308 3.12 -0.27 15.47
C ALA A 308 2.97 -0.39 16.98
N GLN A 309 3.75 0.41 17.71
CA GLN A 309 3.66 0.59 19.16
C GLN A 309 3.56 2.09 19.48
N ALA A 310 2.77 2.43 20.51
CA ALA A 310 2.65 3.81 20.95
C ALA A 310 4.02 4.38 21.38
N GLY A 311 4.29 5.60 20.97
CA GLY A 311 5.55 6.30 21.31
C GLY A 311 6.76 5.96 20.45
N GLN A 312 6.62 5.06 19.47
CA GLN A 312 7.68 4.74 18.50
C GLN A 312 7.34 5.23 17.09
N ALA A 313 8.35 5.58 16.31
CA ALA A 313 8.20 5.73 14.87
C ALA A 313 8.23 4.34 14.23
N VAL A 314 7.29 4.08 13.30
CA VAL A 314 7.26 2.83 12.55
C VAL A 314 7.49 3.18 11.09
N GLY A 315 8.76 3.18 10.68
CA GLY A 315 9.14 3.71 9.38
C GLY A 315 8.82 5.22 9.27
N PRO A 316 8.15 5.66 8.22
CA PRO A 316 7.90 7.08 7.95
C PRO A 316 6.68 7.66 8.70
N LEU A 317 5.95 6.88 9.49
CA LEU A 317 4.77 7.30 10.23
C LEU A 317 4.96 7.10 11.75
N ARG A 318 4.34 7.93 12.58
CA ARG A 318 4.33 7.73 14.02
C ARG A 318 3.53 6.48 14.38
N GLY A 319 4.01 5.69 15.33
CA GLY A 319 3.29 4.49 15.79
C GLY A 319 1.88 4.82 16.31
N SER A 320 1.68 5.95 16.97
CA SER A 320 0.35 6.44 17.39
C SER A 320 -0.59 6.65 16.21
N SER A 321 -0.08 7.13 15.07
CA SER A 321 -0.88 7.36 13.86
C SER A 321 -1.24 6.04 13.18
N VAL A 322 -0.33 5.06 13.17
CA VAL A 322 -0.67 3.71 12.72
C VAL A 322 -1.72 3.05 13.62
N LEU A 323 -1.63 3.26 14.95
CA LEU A 323 -2.64 2.75 15.88
C LEU A 323 -4.00 3.43 15.67
N GLU A 324 -4.03 4.75 15.42
CA GLU A 324 -5.26 5.48 15.06
C GLU A 324 -5.93 4.89 13.81
N MET A 325 -5.16 4.44 12.82
CA MET A 325 -5.70 3.74 11.64
C MET A 325 -6.40 2.42 11.97
N ARG A 326 -6.29 1.90 13.19
CA ARG A 326 -6.96 0.67 13.65
C ARG A 326 -8.23 0.96 14.44
N GLU A 327 -8.48 2.22 14.81
CA GLU A 327 -9.62 2.61 15.61
C GLU A 327 -10.90 2.66 14.78
N THR A 328 -12.00 2.23 15.37
CA THR A 328 -13.32 2.24 14.73
C THR A 328 -13.78 3.66 14.48
N VAL A 329 -14.09 3.98 13.24
CA VAL A 329 -14.73 5.23 12.86
C VAL A 329 -16.24 5.07 12.77
N THR A 330 -16.70 3.97 12.18
CA THR A 330 -18.12 3.62 12.12
C THR A 330 -18.29 2.12 11.83
N THR A 331 -19.38 1.55 12.30
CA THR A 331 -19.76 0.15 12.08
C THR A 331 -20.73 -0.01 10.91
N PHE A 332 -20.99 -1.25 10.50
CA PHE A 332 -21.95 -1.54 9.43
C PHE A 332 -23.34 -1.80 10.02
N GLY A 333 -24.16 -0.75 10.08
CA GLY A 333 -25.50 -0.84 10.68
C GLY A 333 -25.40 -1.22 12.16
N THR A 334 -26.10 -2.30 12.55
CA THR A 334 -26.11 -2.83 13.93
C THR A 334 -25.01 -3.86 14.20
N ASP A 335 -24.20 -4.22 13.19
CA ASP A 335 -23.07 -5.16 13.36
C ASP A 335 -21.84 -4.39 13.86
N GLU A 336 -21.66 -4.37 15.17
CA GLU A 336 -20.55 -3.68 15.82
C GLU A 336 -19.20 -4.38 15.61
N THR A 337 -19.19 -5.62 15.11
CA THR A 337 -17.96 -6.38 14.87
C THR A 337 -17.32 -6.05 13.52
N ARG A 338 -17.99 -5.27 12.66
CA ARG A 338 -17.52 -4.92 11.33
C ARG A 338 -17.75 -3.46 11.01
N GLY A 339 -16.80 -2.85 10.30
CA GLY A 339 -16.94 -1.45 9.93
C GLY A 339 -15.74 -0.91 9.19
N VAL A 340 -15.54 0.39 9.32
CA VAL A 340 -14.40 1.10 8.76
C VAL A 340 -13.61 1.81 9.85
N THR A 341 -12.31 1.83 9.64
CA THR A 341 -11.35 2.67 10.33
C THR A 341 -10.86 3.76 9.38
N MET A 342 -9.78 4.41 9.68
CA MET A 342 -9.14 5.35 8.76
C MET A 342 -8.32 4.59 7.70
N GLY A 343 -8.89 4.45 6.50
CA GLY A 343 -8.27 3.78 5.36
C GLY A 343 -8.44 2.25 5.30
N TRP A 344 -8.86 1.60 6.39
CA TRP A 344 -9.10 0.15 6.42
C TRP A 344 -10.57 -0.19 6.64
N PHE A 345 -10.94 -1.40 6.24
CA PHE A 345 -12.10 -2.12 6.77
C PHE A 345 -11.65 -2.98 7.95
N PHE A 346 -12.49 -3.14 8.96
CA PHE A 346 -12.19 -4.04 10.07
C PHE A 346 -13.27 -5.11 10.26
N GLU A 347 -12.84 -6.22 10.83
CA GLU A 347 -13.69 -7.31 11.33
C GLU A 347 -13.09 -7.85 12.63
N ASP A 348 -13.84 -7.82 13.71
CA ASP A 348 -13.42 -8.38 15.00
C ASP A 348 -13.79 -9.87 15.08
N ARG A 349 -12.80 -10.73 15.29
CA ARG A 349 -12.98 -12.19 15.38
C ARG A 349 -12.50 -12.73 16.73
N PRO A 350 -13.24 -13.62 17.40
CA PRO A 350 -12.98 -14.06 18.78
C PRO A 350 -11.56 -14.58 19.03
N LYS A 351 -10.97 -15.32 18.08
CA LYS A 351 -9.65 -15.96 18.26
C LYS A 351 -8.47 -15.16 17.71
N VAL A 352 -8.72 -14.22 16.83
CA VAL A 352 -7.70 -13.52 16.05
C VAL A 352 -7.62 -12.05 16.46
N GLY A 353 -8.69 -11.56 17.13
CA GLY A 353 -8.84 -10.14 17.43
C GLY A 353 -9.28 -9.34 16.20
N ARG A 354 -8.91 -8.08 16.20
CA ARG A 354 -9.24 -7.17 15.08
C ARG A 354 -8.43 -7.50 13.83
N ILE A 355 -9.16 -7.75 12.77
CA ILE A 355 -8.63 -7.88 11.43
C ILE A 355 -8.81 -6.56 10.72
N LEU A 356 -7.76 -6.07 10.07
CA LEU A 356 -7.79 -4.96 9.14
C LEU A 356 -7.65 -5.50 7.72
N SER A 357 -8.45 -5.02 6.79
CA SER A 357 -8.35 -5.45 5.40
C SER A 357 -8.66 -4.31 4.44
N HIS A 358 -8.05 -4.37 3.28
CA HIS A 358 -8.48 -3.60 2.13
C HIS A 358 -8.28 -4.42 0.87
N ASN A 359 -9.33 -4.49 0.07
CA ASN A 359 -9.30 -5.15 -1.23
C ASN A 359 -9.18 -4.11 -2.33
N GLY A 360 -8.59 -4.51 -3.43
CA GLY A 360 -8.47 -3.71 -4.63
C GLY A 360 -8.93 -4.47 -5.85
N GLU A 361 -9.58 -3.77 -6.74
CA GLU A 361 -10.01 -4.28 -8.04
C GLU A 361 -9.82 -3.20 -9.08
N VAL A 362 -9.29 -3.61 -10.21
CA VAL A 362 -9.32 -2.92 -11.48
C VAL A 362 -9.68 -3.93 -12.56
N ASP A 363 -9.98 -3.47 -13.76
CA ASP A 363 -10.34 -4.39 -14.85
C ASP A 363 -9.19 -5.38 -15.13
N GLY A 364 -9.34 -6.61 -14.68
CA GLY A 364 -8.40 -7.70 -14.87
C GLY A 364 -7.38 -7.93 -13.75
N HIS A 365 -7.33 -7.11 -12.70
CA HIS A 365 -6.52 -7.38 -11.51
C HIS A 365 -7.35 -7.32 -10.24
N SER A 366 -7.00 -8.15 -9.28
CA SER A 366 -7.49 -8.03 -7.90
C SER A 366 -6.34 -8.14 -6.90
N ALA A 367 -6.48 -7.43 -5.80
CA ALA A 367 -5.53 -7.39 -4.69
C ALA A 367 -6.27 -7.54 -3.36
N SER A 368 -5.63 -8.15 -2.37
CA SER A 368 -6.14 -8.22 -1.01
C SER A 368 -4.99 -8.07 -0.03
N LEU A 369 -5.12 -7.12 0.88
CA LEU A 369 -4.32 -7.03 2.10
C LEU A 369 -5.20 -7.40 3.27
N TRP A 370 -4.74 -8.33 4.09
CA TRP A 370 -5.38 -8.79 5.31
C TRP A 370 -4.35 -8.81 6.43
N LEU A 371 -4.64 -8.12 7.53
CA LEU A 371 -3.75 -7.97 8.67
C LEU A 371 -4.49 -8.34 9.95
N ALA A 372 -3.86 -9.12 10.81
CA ALA A 372 -4.31 -9.45 12.14
C ALA A 372 -3.22 -9.02 13.16
N PRO A 373 -3.26 -7.76 13.63
CA PRO A 373 -2.20 -7.19 14.46
C PRO A 373 -1.96 -7.95 15.77
N GLN A 374 -3.01 -8.51 16.39
CA GLN A 374 -2.89 -9.23 17.67
C GLN A 374 -2.12 -10.55 17.55
N VAL A 375 -2.09 -11.14 16.37
CA VAL A 375 -1.30 -12.35 16.06
C VAL A 375 -0.15 -12.03 15.11
N GLU A 376 0.16 -10.74 14.95
CA GLU A 376 1.29 -10.20 14.15
C GLU A 376 1.42 -10.83 12.76
N THR A 377 0.29 -11.10 12.12
CA THR A 377 0.24 -11.81 10.83
C THR A 377 -0.47 -10.99 9.78
N ALA A 378 0.07 -10.97 8.55
CA ALA A 378 -0.59 -10.42 7.37
C ALA A 378 -0.52 -11.38 6.19
N ILE A 379 -1.52 -11.30 5.32
CA ILE A 379 -1.61 -12.06 4.07
C ILE A 379 -1.81 -11.07 2.93
N ILE A 380 -1.03 -11.26 1.88
CA ILE A 380 -1.02 -10.46 0.66
C ILE A 380 -1.39 -11.39 -0.49
N VAL A 381 -2.38 -11.02 -1.27
CA VAL A 381 -2.73 -11.74 -2.49
C VAL A 381 -2.89 -10.76 -3.63
N LEU A 382 -2.21 -11.03 -4.74
CA LEU A 382 -2.32 -10.31 -6.00
C LEU A 382 -2.67 -11.33 -7.08
N ALA A 383 -3.72 -11.08 -7.87
CA ALA A 383 -4.16 -11.96 -8.94
C ALA A 383 -4.40 -11.19 -10.25
N ASN A 384 -4.10 -11.83 -11.36
CA ASN A 384 -4.29 -11.24 -12.68
C ASN A 384 -5.68 -11.54 -13.29
N VAL A 385 -6.67 -11.65 -12.42
CA VAL A 385 -8.10 -11.67 -12.77
C VAL A 385 -8.81 -10.69 -11.86
N GLY A 386 -9.69 -9.86 -12.42
CA GLY A 386 -10.53 -8.94 -11.66
C GLY A 386 -11.56 -9.65 -10.77
N SER A 387 -12.54 -8.88 -10.24
CA SER A 387 -13.54 -9.35 -9.30
C SER A 387 -12.98 -9.69 -7.91
N ASP A 388 -13.64 -10.55 -7.18
CA ASP A 388 -13.31 -10.94 -5.80
C ASP A 388 -12.26 -12.07 -5.69
N THR A 389 -11.48 -12.29 -6.75
CA THR A 389 -10.49 -13.38 -6.83
C THR A 389 -9.49 -13.34 -5.67
N ALA A 390 -8.81 -12.22 -5.47
CA ALA A 390 -7.80 -12.11 -4.40
C ALA A 390 -8.40 -12.20 -3.00
N PRO A 391 -9.53 -11.55 -2.66
CA PRO A 391 -10.19 -11.73 -1.36
C PRO A 391 -10.64 -13.16 -1.09
N ARG A 392 -11.13 -13.88 -2.09
CA ARG A 392 -11.53 -15.29 -1.92
C ARG A 392 -10.34 -16.20 -1.65
N LEU A 393 -9.26 -16.04 -2.44
CA LEU A 393 -8.03 -16.78 -2.24
C LEU A 393 -7.40 -16.45 -0.88
N GLN A 394 -7.35 -15.16 -0.50
CA GLN A 394 -6.85 -14.72 0.80
C GLN A 394 -7.61 -15.41 1.95
N ARG A 395 -8.94 -15.51 1.84
CA ARG A 395 -9.78 -16.19 2.86
C ARG A 395 -9.42 -17.67 2.97
N ALA A 396 -9.20 -18.37 1.86
CA ALA A 396 -8.77 -19.77 1.88
C ALA A 396 -7.39 -19.93 2.53
N ILE A 397 -6.44 -19.05 2.23
CA ILE A 397 -5.11 -19.06 2.83
C ILE A 397 -5.19 -18.74 4.33
N SER A 398 -6.04 -17.81 4.77
CA SER A 398 -6.17 -17.46 6.19
C SER A 398 -6.61 -18.63 7.07
N GLN A 399 -7.39 -19.57 6.54
CA GLN A 399 -7.78 -20.80 7.25
C GLN A 399 -6.58 -21.70 7.55
N VAL A 400 -5.59 -21.72 6.66
CA VAL A 400 -4.36 -22.49 6.86
C VAL A 400 -3.40 -21.75 7.79
N VAL A 401 -3.19 -20.46 7.55
CA VAL A 401 -2.21 -19.64 8.28
C VAL A 401 -2.62 -19.42 9.73
N VAL A 402 -3.89 -19.13 10.00
CA VAL A 402 -4.41 -18.83 11.34
C VAL A 402 -4.92 -20.09 12.04
N GLY A 403 -5.57 -21.01 11.31
CA GLY A 403 -6.03 -22.29 11.87
C GLY A 403 -4.89 -23.23 12.33
N GLN A 404 -3.70 -23.11 11.76
CA GLN A 404 -2.48 -23.77 12.25
C GLN A 404 -1.80 -23.01 13.40
N GLY A 405 -2.17 -21.73 13.62
CA GLY A 405 -1.65 -20.94 14.74
C GLY A 405 -1.87 -21.58 16.09
N ASP A 406 -3.00 -22.27 16.29
CA ASP A 406 -3.30 -23.02 17.51
C ASP A 406 -2.38 -24.25 17.70
N ARG A 407 -1.76 -24.78 16.63
CA ARG A 407 -0.78 -25.88 16.69
C ARG A 407 0.67 -25.38 16.78
N ILE A 408 0.97 -24.21 16.21
CA ILE A 408 2.32 -23.63 16.20
C ILE A 408 2.64 -22.94 17.53
N LEU A 409 1.66 -22.40 18.24
CA LEU A 409 1.85 -21.84 19.59
C LEU A 409 2.25 -22.90 20.62
N ASN A 410 2.01 -24.19 20.36
CA ASN A 410 2.40 -25.30 21.23
C ASN A 410 3.80 -25.89 20.97
N PHE A 411 4.56 -25.35 19.98
CA PHE A 411 5.93 -25.81 19.70
C PHE A 411 7.02 -24.91 20.29
N GLN A 412 6.69 -23.92 21.12
CA GLN A 412 7.63 -23.10 21.88
C GLN A 412 7.48 -23.29 23.41
N GLN A 413 7.21 -24.50 23.86
CA GLN A 413 7.44 -24.90 25.27
C GLN A 413 8.52 -25.98 25.32
#